data_c167efc6b09fdfb60084dff1def44454
#
_entry.id   c167efc6b09fdfb60084dff1def44454
#
_cell.length_a   1.000
_cell.length_b   1.000
_cell.length_c   1.000
_cell.angle_alpha   90.00
_cell.angle_beta   90.00
_cell.angle_gamma   90.00
#
_symmetry.space_group_name_H-M   'P 1'
#
loop_
_entity.id
_entity.type
_entity.pdbx_description
1 polymer ?
#
loop_
_entity_poly.entity_id
_entity_poly.type
_entity_poly.pdbx_seq_one_letter_code
_entity_poly.pdbx_strand_id
1 'polypeptide(L)'
;MLLYSALFHKKIISKKMINSFCKVNSHFEEHPSPKIECVDFPTGSLGHGLAAGCGLALGFKLRKSNQKVFVLISDGECNEGAVWESLLFANSKKLNNLIVFIDYNKWQATGRSNEVLSLKSLKKKISSFNLNTFEIDGHNHLEIFSSIKKSYLSKKPSVIICNTIKGKGVSFMEDDNNWHYKIPNRSELIAAISEVS
;
A
#
# COMPACT_ATOMS: atom_id res chain seq x y z
N MET A 1 2.14 4.60 -10.70
CA MET A 1 0.86 5.01 -11.37
C MET A 1 -0.33 5.08 -10.42
N LEU A 2 -0.59 4.10 -9.53
CA LEU A 2 -1.78 4.08 -8.66
C LEU A 2 -1.99 5.39 -7.89
N LEU A 3 -0.95 5.90 -7.21
CA LEU A 3 -1.01 7.17 -6.48
C LEU A 3 -1.42 8.33 -7.40
N TYR A 4 -0.79 8.46 -8.57
CA TYR A 4 -1.09 9.54 -9.50
C TYR A 4 -2.52 9.47 -10.06
N SER A 5 -3.00 8.24 -10.33
CA SER A 5 -4.39 8.03 -10.73
C SER A 5 -5.36 8.47 -9.62
N ALA A 6 -5.08 8.11 -8.36
CA ALA A 6 -5.89 8.54 -7.23
C ALA A 6 -5.87 10.06 -7.05
N LEU A 7 -4.71 10.72 -7.17
CA LEU A 7 -4.57 12.17 -7.11
C LEU A 7 -5.33 12.86 -8.25
N PHE A 8 -5.30 12.29 -9.46
CA PHE A 8 -6.05 12.81 -10.60
C PHE A 8 -7.57 12.69 -10.37
N HIS A 9 -8.07 11.54 -9.94
CA HIS A 9 -9.49 11.36 -9.62
C HIS A 9 -9.96 12.28 -8.49
N LYS A 10 -9.09 12.59 -7.53
CA LYS A 10 -9.35 13.58 -6.47
C LYS A 10 -9.18 15.03 -6.95
N LYS A 11 -8.87 15.26 -8.23
CA LYS A 11 -8.65 16.60 -8.83
C LYS A 11 -7.50 17.39 -8.17
N ILE A 12 -6.55 16.70 -7.54
CA ILE A 12 -5.35 17.30 -6.95
C ILE A 12 -4.33 17.61 -8.03
N ILE A 13 -4.18 16.71 -9.02
CA ILE A 13 -3.33 16.92 -10.19
C ILE A 13 -4.15 16.99 -11.47
N SER A 14 -3.63 17.73 -12.47
CA SER A 14 -4.29 17.91 -13.75
C SER A 14 -4.02 16.75 -14.73
N LYS A 15 -4.86 16.65 -15.78
CA LYS A 15 -4.63 15.71 -16.90
C LYS A 15 -3.30 15.93 -17.59
N LYS A 16 -2.83 17.19 -17.70
CA LYS A 16 -1.51 17.52 -18.27
C LYS A 16 -0.39 16.91 -17.43
N MET A 17 -0.51 16.98 -16.12
CA MET A 17 0.49 16.44 -15.16
C MET A 17 0.57 14.92 -15.25
N ILE A 18 -0.56 14.21 -15.16
CA ILE A 18 -0.56 12.73 -15.26
C ILE A 18 -0.08 12.25 -16.62
N ASN A 19 -0.38 12.98 -17.70
CA ASN A 19 0.10 12.66 -19.06
C ASN A 19 1.59 12.92 -19.25
N SER A 20 2.27 13.55 -18.30
CA SER A 20 3.74 13.73 -18.32
C SER A 20 4.49 12.58 -17.64
N PHE A 21 3.80 11.56 -17.15
CA PHE A 21 4.40 10.41 -16.49
C PHE A 21 5.53 9.80 -17.31
N CYS A 22 6.70 9.64 -16.68
CA CYS A 22 7.94 9.12 -17.26
C CYS A 22 8.43 9.84 -18.52
N LYS A 23 8.01 11.09 -18.77
CA LYS A 23 8.57 11.92 -19.86
C LYS A 23 9.79 12.70 -19.37
N VAL A 24 10.67 13.06 -20.32
CA VAL A 24 11.84 13.88 -20.06
C VAL A 24 11.43 15.19 -19.36
N ASN A 25 12.14 15.57 -18.32
CA ASN A 25 11.88 16.75 -17.48
C ASN A 25 10.55 16.72 -16.70
N SER A 26 9.90 15.57 -16.56
CA SER A 26 8.73 15.41 -15.71
C SER A 26 9.16 15.06 -14.28
N HIS A 27 8.43 15.59 -13.29
CA HIS A 27 8.53 15.15 -11.91
C HIS A 27 7.65 13.91 -11.60
N PHE A 28 6.82 13.49 -12.56
CA PHE A 28 5.98 12.29 -12.45
C PHE A 28 6.75 11.07 -12.91
N GLU A 29 7.64 10.61 -12.04
CA GLU A 29 8.51 9.45 -12.25
C GLU A 29 7.82 8.17 -11.74
N GLU A 30 8.43 7.00 -11.98
CA GLU A 30 7.91 5.71 -11.50
C GLU A 30 7.68 5.72 -9.98
N HIS A 31 8.64 6.24 -9.23
CA HIS A 31 8.54 6.42 -7.79
C HIS A 31 8.22 7.88 -7.44
N PRO A 32 7.14 8.11 -6.67
CA PRO A 32 6.77 9.46 -6.25
C PRO A 32 7.86 10.09 -5.36
N SER A 33 8.05 11.39 -5.53
CA SER A 33 9.01 12.16 -4.74
C SER A 33 8.44 13.52 -4.32
N PRO A 34 9.02 14.18 -3.29
CA PRO A 34 8.62 15.52 -2.84
C PRO A 34 8.78 16.64 -3.86
N LYS A 35 9.27 16.37 -5.07
CA LYS A 35 9.19 17.30 -6.20
C LYS A 35 7.73 17.56 -6.63
N ILE A 36 6.82 16.71 -6.21
CA ILE A 36 5.38 16.84 -6.44
C ILE A 36 4.78 17.36 -5.12
N GLU A 37 4.17 18.55 -5.16
CA GLU A 37 3.69 19.29 -3.99
C GLU A 37 2.84 18.48 -2.99
N CYS A 38 2.08 17.50 -3.50
CA CYS A 38 1.23 16.64 -2.67
C CYS A 38 1.89 15.32 -2.22
N VAL A 39 3.21 15.20 -2.36
CA VAL A 39 3.99 14.02 -1.95
C VAL A 39 4.98 14.43 -0.88
N ASP A 40 4.69 14.08 0.37
CA ASP A 40 5.51 14.46 1.52
C ASP A 40 6.75 13.57 1.69
N PHE A 41 6.74 12.34 1.16
CA PHE A 41 7.78 11.37 1.37
C PHE A 41 8.13 10.59 0.09
N PRO A 42 9.41 10.42 -0.24
CA PRO A 42 9.82 9.61 -1.39
C PRO A 42 9.58 8.13 -1.11
N THR A 43 9.12 7.40 -2.10
CA THR A 43 8.90 5.95 -2.03
C THR A 43 9.77 5.20 -3.04
N GLY A 44 9.76 3.86 -2.99
CA GLY A 44 10.54 2.97 -3.86
C GLY A 44 11.53 2.10 -3.10
N SER A 45 12.09 2.56 -1.98
CA SER A 45 12.88 1.72 -1.09
C SER A 45 11.95 0.96 -0.16
N LEU A 46 11.81 -0.36 -0.39
CA LEU A 46 10.91 -1.23 0.37
C LEU A 46 11.24 -1.22 1.87
N GLY A 47 10.21 -1.29 2.71
CA GLY A 47 10.31 -1.27 4.18
C GLY A 47 10.42 0.11 4.82
N HIS A 48 10.81 1.16 4.08
CA HIS A 48 10.99 2.50 4.64
C HIS A 48 9.67 3.26 4.86
N GLY A 49 8.65 3.00 4.03
CA GLY A 49 7.35 3.68 4.14
C GLY A 49 6.70 3.47 5.50
N LEU A 50 6.76 2.27 6.07
CA LEU A 50 6.20 1.99 7.39
C LEU A 50 6.99 2.67 8.51
N ALA A 51 8.31 2.70 8.42
CA ALA A 51 9.15 3.41 9.39
C ALA A 51 8.84 4.92 9.41
N ALA A 52 8.71 5.53 8.23
CA ALA A 52 8.30 6.94 8.10
C ALA A 52 6.89 7.17 8.66
N GLY A 53 5.93 6.28 8.35
CA GLY A 53 4.58 6.33 8.90
C GLY A 53 4.56 6.24 10.43
N CYS A 54 5.40 5.42 11.03
CA CYS A 54 5.57 5.34 12.49
C CYS A 54 6.09 6.68 13.05
N GLY A 55 7.06 7.30 12.38
CA GLY A 55 7.58 8.61 12.77
C GLY A 55 6.51 9.70 12.74
N LEU A 56 5.73 9.77 11.66
CA LEU A 56 4.60 10.70 11.52
C LEU A 56 3.54 10.45 12.60
N ALA A 57 3.16 9.19 12.84
CA ALA A 57 2.17 8.84 13.85
C ALA A 57 2.63 9.24 15.26
N LEU A 58 3.90 9.04 15.56
CA LEU A 58 4.49 9.50 16.82
C LEU A 58 4.48 11.02 16.93
N GLY A 59 4.86 11.72 15.86
CA GLY A 59 4.84 13.19 15.81
C GLY A 59 3.46 13.77 16.08
N PHE A 60 2.41 13.24 15.43
CA PHE A 60 1.02 13.65 15.71
C PHE A 60 0.59 13.35 17.14
N LYS A 61 0.98 12.18 17.66
CA LYS A 61 0.68 11.81 19.04
C LYS A 61 1.34 12.75 20.06
N LEU A 62 2.60 13.11 19.86
CA LEU A 62 3.31 14.06 20.73
C LEU A 62 2.68 15.46 20.70
N ARG A 63 2.18 15.88 19.54
CA ARG A 63 1.43 17.14 19.37
C ARG A 63 -0.02 17.04 19.88
N LYS A 64 -0.43 15.91 20.44
CA LYS A 64 -1.83 15.64 20.86
C LYS A 64 -2.85 15.83 19.74
N SER A 65 -2.45 15.58 18.50
CA SER A 65 -3.32 15.65 17.33
C SER A 65 -4.14 14.37 17.19
N ASN A 66 -5.38 14.49 16.71
CA ASN A 66 -6.27 13.36 16.42
C ASN A 66 -6.05 12.76 15.02
N GLN A 67 -5.05 13.22 14.27
CA GLN A 67 -4.77 12.74 12.92
C GLN A 67 -4.37 11.26 12.92
N LYS A 68 -4.87 10.55 11.91
CA LYS A 68 -4.51 9.16 11.64
C LYS A 68 -3.49 9.12 10.50
N VAL A 69 -2.58 8.16 10.60
CA VAL A 69 -1.61 7.86 9.55
C VAL A 69 -1.97 6.53 8.93
N PHE A 70 -2.16 6.54 7.61
CA PHE A 70 -2.39 5.35 6.81
C PHE A 70 -1.12 5.01 6.06
N VAL A 71 -0.71 3.75 6.14
CA VAL A 71 0.44 3.22 5.39
C VAL A 71 -0.03 2.04 4.57
N LEU A 72 0.27 2.04 3.28
CA LEU A 72 0.04 0.90 2.40
C LEU A 72 1.39 0.29 2.05
N ILE A 73 1.55 -0.99 2.36
CA ILE A 73 2.72 -1.79 2.00
C ILE A 73 2.29 -3.03 1.21
N SER A 74 3.23 -3.66 0.51
CA SER A 74 3.00 -4.93 -0.17
C SER A 74 3.41 -6.12 0.71
N ASP A 75 2.99 -7.31 0.31
CA ASP A 75 3.47 -8.56 0.93
C ASP A 75 4.96 -8.80 0.65
N GLY A 76 5.46 -8.44 -0.54
CA GLY A 76 6.89 -8.46 -0.84
C GLY A 76 7.70 -7.56 0.09
N GLU A 77 7.15 -6.39 0.44
CA GLU A 77 7.75 -5.46 1.40
C GLU A 77 7.82 -6.05 2.82
N CYS A 78 6.94 -6.98 3.18
CA CYS A 78 7.00 -7.70 4.46
C CYS A 78 8.21 -8.62 4.60
N ASN A 79 9.03 -8.80 3.57
CA ASN A 79 10.32 -9.50 3.66
C ASN A 79 11.46 -8.59 4.13
N GLU A 80 11.22 -7.28 4.21
CA GLU A 80 12.19 -6.33 4.73
C GLU A 80 12.17 -6.31 6.27
N GLY A 81 13.35 -6.40 6.90
CA GLY A 81 13.50 -6.37 8.36
C GLY A 81 12.89 -5.11 8.98
N ALA A 82 13.03 -3.96 8.30
CA ALA A 82 12.51 -2.67 8.73
C ALA A 82 10.99 -2.66 8.97
N VAL A 83 10.23 -3.50 8.26
CA VAL A 83 8.78 -3.66 8.49
C VAL A 83 8.52 -4.22 9.90
N TRP A 84 9.20 -5.29 10.27
CA TRP A 84 9.03 -5.95 11.57
C TRP A 84 9.51 -5.08 12.74
N GLU A 85 10.64 -4.41 12.55
CA GLU A 85 11.16 -3.42 13.51
C GLU A 85 10.17 -2.27 13.72
N SER A 86 9.55 -1.78 12.64
CA SER A 86 8.53 -0.73 12.69
C SER A 86 7.27 -1.20 13.43
N LEU A 87 6.84 -2.44 13.26
CA LEU A 87 5.71 -3.02 14.00
C LEU A 87 6.00 -3.13 15.50
N LEU A 88 7.22 -3.54 15.87
CA LEU A 88 7.69 -3.54 17.27
C LEU A 88 7.64 -2.12 17.85
N PHE A 89 8.19 -1.15 17.12
CA PHE A 89 8.20 0.25 17.53
C PHE A 89 6.77 0.79 17.69
N ALA A 90 5.89 0.53 16.71
CA ALA A 90 4.50 0.98 16.75
C ALA A 90 3.75 0.48 17.99
N ASN A 91 3.94 -0.79 18.33
CA ASN A 91 3.37 -1.36 19.57
C ASN A 91 3.99 -0.72 20.83
N SER A 92 5.32 -0.63 20.89
CA SER A 92 6.04 -0.03 22.04
C SER A 92 5.58 1.41 22.33
N LYS A 93 5.41 2.22 21.27
CA LYS A 93 4.93 3.61 21.37
C LYS A 93 3.42 3.73 21.44
N LYS A 94 2.69 2.61 21.38
CA LYS A 94 1.20 2.57 21.41
C LYS A 94 0.60 3.52 20.36
N LEU A 95 1.04 3.42 19.10
CA LEU A 95 0.62 4.31 18.00
C LEU A 95 -0.78 3.94 17.51
N ASN A 96 -1.79 4.15 18.33
CA ASN A 96 -3.19 3.86 18.00
C ASN A 96 -3.77 4.75 16.88
N ASN A 97 -2.99 5.70 16.42
CA ASN A 97 -3.27 6.54 15.26
C ASN A 97 -2.61 6.03 13.97
N LEU A 98 -1.91 4.88 14.01
CA LEU A 98 -1.33 4.21 12.84
C LEU A 98 -2.23 3.08 12.36
N ILE A 99 -2.57 3.09 11.08
CA ILE A 99 -3.34 2.06 10.38
C ILE A 99 -2.54 1.61 9.16
N VAL A 100 -2.12 0.36 9.15
CA VAL A 100 -1.31 -0.24 8.09
C VAL A 100 -2.18 -1.15 7.25
N PHE A 101 -2.15 -0.99 5.94
CA PHE A 101 -2.70 -1.93 4.98
C PHE A 101 -1.57 -2.75 4.38
N ILE A 102 -1.79 -4.05 4.23
CA ILE A 102 -0.90 -4.94 3.49
C ILE A 102 -1.67 -5.45 2.28
N ASP A 103 -1.24 -5.04 1.08
CA ASP A 103 -1.71 -5.64 -0.17
C ASP A 103 -1.10 -7.04 -0.30
N TYR A 104 -1.86 -8.05 0.13
CA TYR A 104 -1.43 -9.45 0.11
C TYR A 104 -1.91 -10.12 -1.18
N ASN A 105 -1.31 -9.71 -2.29
CA ASN A 105 -1.59 -10.24 -3.62
C ASN A 105 -0.82 -11.53 -3.96
N LYS A 106 0.08 -11.97 -3.07
CA LYS A 106 0.86 -13.21 -3.12
C LYS A 106 1.95 -13.23 -4.19
N TRP A 107 2.29 -12.04 -4.73
CA TRP A 107 3.35 -11.87 -5.70
C TRP A 107 4.41 -10.85 -5.26
N GLN A 108 5.65 -11.18 -5.55
CA GLN A 108 6.79 -10.25 -5.55
C GLN A 108 7.30 -10.12 -6.98
N ALA A 109 8.21 -9.17 -7.22
CA ALA A 109 8.84 -9.00 -8.52
C ALA A 109 9.46 -10.30 -9.08
N THR A 110 10.02 -11.14 -8.20
CA THR A 110 10.79 -12.34 -8.54
C THR A 110 9.97 -13.64 -8.51
N GLY A 111 8.75 -13.63 -7.99
CA GLY A 111 7.93 -14.85 -7.91
C GLY A 111 6.84 -14.80 -6.84
N ARG A 112 6.26 -15.96 -6.55
CA ARG A 112 5.26 -16.09 -5.49
C ARG A 112 5.87 -15.78 -4.12
N SER A 113 5.22 -14.92 -3.33
CA SER A 113 5.73 -14.46 -2.03
C SER A 113 6.04 -15.60 -1.08
N ASN A 114 5.24 -16.67 -1.09
CA ASN A 114 5.46 -17.83 -0.23
C ASN A 114 6.57 -18.79 -0.71
N GLU A 115 7.01 -18.65 -1.95
CA GLU A 115 8.12 -19.43 -2.53
C GLU A 115 9.44 -18.69 -2.38
N VAL A 116 9.44 -17.37 -2.52
CA VAL A 116 10.63 -16.53 -2.35
C VAL A 116 11.05 -16.50 -0.88
N LEU A 117 10.17 -16.03 0.00
CA LEU A 117 10.36 -16.05 1.45
C LEU A 117 8.99 -16.12 2.15
N SER A 118 8.67 -17.27 2.72
CA SER A 118 7.31 -17.59 3.15
C SER A 118 6.73 -16.65 4.19
N LEU A 119 5.62 -16.06 3.84
CA LEU A 119 4.76 -15.26 4.71
C LEU A 119 3.58 -16.06 5.29
N LYS A 120 3.61 -17.41 5.18
CA LYS A 120 2.53 -18.27 5.74
C LYS A 120 2.19 -17.85 7.17
N SER A 121 0.90 -17.84 7.48
CA SER A 121 0.38 -17.38 8.78
C SER A 121 0.73 -15.92 9.09
N LEU A 122 0.76 -15.03 8.08
CA LEU A 122 1.11 -13.60 8.23
C LEU A 122 0.29 -12.94 9.36
N LYS A 123 -1.02 -13.21 9.43
CA LYS A 123 -1.88 -12.72 10.51
C LYS A 123 -1.37 -13.11 11.91
N LYS A 124 -0.98 -14.38 12.10
CA LYS A 124 -0.43 -14.85 13.39
C LYS A 124 0.88 -14.15 13.72
N LYS A 125 1.78 -14.03 12.73
CA LYS A 125 3.05 -13.32 12.88
C LYS A 125 2.84 -11.88 13.34
N ILE A 126 1.97 -11.13 12.66
CA ILE A 126 1.67 -9.74 13.01
C ILE A 126 0.95 -9.62 14.35
N SER A 127 -0.01 -10.50 14.62
CA SER A 127 -0.75 -10.49 15.90
C SER A 127 0.16 -10.75 17.11
N SER A 128 1.26 -11.49 16.93
CA SER A 128 2.24 -11.74 17.99
C SER A 128 2.96 -10.49 18.48
N PHE A 129 2.97 -9.42 17.68
CA PHE A 129 3.45 -8.09 18.10
C PHE A 129 2.43 -7.30 18.93
N ASN A 130 1.34 -7.93 19.36
CA ASN A 130 0.27 -7.30 20.14
C ASN A 130 -0.45 -6.14 19.42
N LEU A 131 -0.55 -6.24 18.09
CA LEU A 131 -1.26 -5.30 17.23
C LEU A 131 -2.71 -5.74 17.01
N ASN A 132 -3.59 -4.79 16.70
CA ASN A 132 -4.94 -5.08 16.27
C ASN A 132 -4.89 -5.50 14.80
N THR A 133 -5.11 -6.80 14.51
CA THR A 133 -4.87 -7.37 13.18
C THR A 133 -6.16 -7.90 12.58
N PHE A 134 -6.51 -7.39 11.41
CA PHE A 134 -7.62 -7.85 10.58
C PHE A 134 -7.07 -8.57 9.34
N GLU A 135 -7.84 -9.50 8.83
CA GLU A 135 -7.62 -10.13 7.53
C GLU A 135 -8.95 -10.13 6.78
N ILE A 136 -8.96 -9.57 5.59
CA ILE A 136 -10.18 -9.26 4.84
C ILE A 136 -10.00 -9.61 3.36
N ASP A 137 -11.11 -9.70 2.64
CA ASP A 137 -11.09 -9.58 1.18
C ASP A 137 -10.78 -8.12 0.79
N GLY A 138 -9.61 -7.91 0.17
CA GLY A 138 -9.15 -6.59 -0.26
C GLY A 138 -9.91 -6.01 -1.44
N HIS A 139 -10.80 -6.78 -2.09
CA HIS A 139 -11.71 -6.31 -3.14
C HIS A 139 -13.12 -6.02 -2.60
N ASN A 140 -13.38 -6.31 -1.32
CA ASN A 140 -14.68 -6.03 -0.69
C ASN A 140 -14.65 -4.67 0.03
N HIS A 141 -15.26 -3.65 -0.56
CA HIS A 141 -15.30 -2.29 -0.02
C HIS A 141 -15.96 -2.22 1.38
N LEU A 142 -16.95 -3.08 1.67
CA LEU A 142 -17.62 -3.09 2.97
C LEU A 142 -16.69 -3.62 4.06
N GLU A 143 -15.89 -4.65 3.75
CA GLU A 143 -14.90 -5.18 4.68
C GLU A 143 -13.78 -4.17 4.95
N ILE A 144 -13.28 -3.50 3.90
CA ILE A 144 -12.30 -2.41 4.02
C ILE A 144 -12.85 -1.32 4.94
N PHE A 145 -14.05 -0.82 4.67
CA PHE A 145 -14.67 0.25 5.45
C PHE A 145 -14.91 -0.17 6.92
N SER A 146 -15.41 -1.39 7.14
CA SER A 146 -15.63 -1.95 8.48
C SER A 146 -14.33 -2.05 9.28
N SER A 147 -13.24 -2.54 8.63
CA SER A 147 -11.92 -2.67 9.28
C SER A 147 -11.32 -1.30 9.63
N ILE A 148 -11.49 -0.30 8.77
CA ILE A 148 -11.10 1.08 9.06
C ILE A 148 -11.87 1.60 10.28
N LYS A 149 -13.19 1.46 10.32
CA LYS A 149 -14.01 1.89 11.48
C LYS A 149 -13.53 1.24 12.79
N LYS A 150 -13.31 -0.08 12.78
CA LYS A 150 -12.79 -0.80 13.94
C LYS A 150 -11.40 -0.30 14.36
N SER A 151 -10.55 0.04 13.38
CA SER A 151 -9.22 0.59 13.63
C SER A 151 -9.26 1.98 14.28
N TYR A 152 -10.23 2.82 13.92
CA TYR A 152 -10.41 4.12 14.56
C TYR A 152 -10.75 4.01 16.05
N LEU A 153 -11.48 2.97 16.43
CA LEU A 153 -11.87 2.70 17.83
C LEU A 153 -10.78 1.95 18.63
N SER A 154 -9.76 1.46 17.95
CA SER A 154 -8.71 0.68 18.59
C SER A 154 -7.80 1.55 19.47
N LYS A 155 -7.41 0.99 20.63
CA LYS A 155 -6.36 1.56 21.50
C LYS A 155 -4.95 1.11 21.10
N LYS A 156 -4.82 0.24 20.08
CA LYS A 156 -3.57 -0.31 19.55
C LYS A 156 -3.39 0.12 18.10
N PRO A 157 -2.14 0.12 17.59
CA PRO A 157 -1.91 0.22 16.14
C PRO A 157 -2.67 -0.90 15.41
N SER A 158 -3.18 -0.62 14.23
CA SER A 158 -3.96 -1.59 13.46
C SER A 158 -3.24 -1.99 12.18
N VAL A 159 -3.31 -3.28 11.85
CA VAL A 159 -2.83 -3.83 10.59
C VAL A 159 -3.99 -4.56 9.91
N ILE A 160 -4.25 -4.23 8.66
CA ILE A 160 -5.31 -4.79 7.82
C ILE A 160 -4.64 -5.53 6.67
N ILE A 161 -4.68 -6.85 6.70
CA ILE A 161 -4.18 -7.72 5.63
C ILE A 161 -5.29 -7.86 4.60
N CYS A 162 -5.09 -7.30 3.43
CA CYS A 162 -6.02 -7.34 2.32
C CYS A 162 -5.65 -8.48 1.38
N ASN A 163 -6.40 -9.57 1.40
CA ASN A 163 -6.25 -10.62 0.39
C ASN A 163 -6.74 -10.08 -0.94
N THR A 164 -5.85 -9.94 -1.90
CA THR A 164 -6.11 -9.38 -3.22
C THR A 164 -5.66 -10.33 -4.33
N ILE A 165 -6.09 -10.03 -5.53
CA ILE A 165 -5.65 -10.68 -6.77
C ILE A 165 -4.91 -9.61 -7.58
N LYS A 166 -3.64 -9.84 -7.90
CA LYS A 166 -2.87 -8.98 -8.79
C LYS A 166 -3.56 -8.85 -10.14
N GLY A 167 -3.74 -7.63 -10.64
CA GLY A 167 -4.38 -7.39 -11.93
C GLY A 167 -5.92 -7.53 -11.93
N LYS A 168 -6.55 -7.59 -10.76
CA LYS A 168 -8.01 -7.76 -10.61
C LYS A 168 -8.81 -6.80 -11.49
N GLY A 169 -9.77 -7.36 -12.22
CA GLY A 169 -10.65 -6.63 -13.13
C GLY A 169 -10.22 -6.67 -14.59
N VAL A 170 -9.01 -7.18 -14.88
CA VAL A 170 -8.54 -7.41 -16.26
C VAL A 170 -8.14 -8.87 -16.40
N SER A 171 -8.96 -9.66 -17.08
CA SER A 171 -8.89 -11.12 -17.10
C SER A 171 -7.51 -11.68 -17.44
N PHE A 172 -6.83 -11.10 -18.43
CA PHE A 172 -5.50 -11.54 -18.87
C PHE A 172 -4.36 -11.02 -17.98
N MET A 173 -4.64 -10.17 -16.98
CA MET A 173 -3.67 -9.69 -16.00
C MET A 173 -3.83 -10.35 -14.64
N GLU A 174 -4.99 -10.96 -14.37
CA GLU A 174 -5.29 -11.56 -13.06
C GLU A 174 -4.30 -12.68 -12.72
N ASP A 175 -3.69 -12.56 -11.54
CA ASP A 175 -2.76 -13.52 -10.96
C ASP A 175 -1.51 -13.82 -11.81
N ASP A 176 -1.15 -12.95 -12.74
CA ASP A 176 0.03 -13.09 -13.61
C ASP A 176 1.11 -12.05 -13.26
N ASN A 177 2.30 -12.56 -12.84
CA ASN A 177 3.42 -11.73 -12.43
C ASN A 177 4.12 -10.99 -13.58
N ASN A 178 3.94 -11.40 -14.82
CA ASN A 178 4.53 -10.71 -15.97
C ASN A 178 4.07 -9.24 -16.02
N TRP A 179 2.88 -8.94 -15.54
CA TRP A 179 2.31 -7.59 -15.46
C TRP A 179 2.91 -6.71 -14.36
N HIS A 180 3.92 -7.19 -13.67
CA HIS A 180 4.69 -6.33 -12.76
C HIS A 180 5.53 -5.30 -13.53
N TYR A 181 6.07 -5.70 -14.68
CA TYR A 181 6.92 -4.85 -15.52
C TYR A 181 6.37 -4.65 -16.95
N LYS A 182 5.48 -5.54 -17.42
CA LYS A 182 4.95 -5.47 -18.77
C LYS A 182 4.04 -4.26 -18.95
N ILE A 183 4.26 -3.55 -20.07
CA ILE A 183 3.37 -2.47 -20.52
C ILE A 183 2.42 -3.08 -21.55
N PRO A 184 1.09 -2.90 -21.43
CA PRO A 184 0.14 -3.43 -22.41
C PRO A 184 0.37 -2.77 -23.78
N ASN A 185 0.31 -3.56 -24.83
CA ASN A 185 0.24 -3.05 -26.19
C ASN A 185 -1.14 -2.43 -26.47
N ARG A 186 -1.33 -1.87 -27.67
CA ARG A 186 -2.57 -1.14 -28.00
C ARG A 186 -3.83 -2.03 -27.94
N SER A 187 -3.76 -3.26 -28.41
CA SER A 187 -4.90 -4.19 -28.37
C SER A 187 -5.21 -4.65 -26.94
N GLU A 188 -4.18 -4.98 -26.16
CA GLU A 188 -4.31 -5.31 -24.73
C GLU A 188 -4.89 -4.14 -23.93
N LEU A 189 -4.47 -2.90 -24.22
CA LEU A 189 -5.02 -1.72 -23.56
C LEU A 189 -6.51 -1.52 -23.85
N ILE A 190 -6.93 -1.70 -25.13
CA ILE A 190 -8.35 -1.61 -25.51
C ILE A 190 -9.17 -2.68 -24.81
N ALA A 191 -8.68 -3.93 -24.78
CA ALA A 191 -9.33 -5.03 -24.09
C ALA A 191 -9.48 -4.75 -22.58
N ALA A 192 -8.39 -4.31 -21.93
CA ALA A 192 -8.40 -3.97 -20.50
C ALA A 192 -9.43 -2.86 -20.18
N ILE A 193 -9.48 -1.80 -20.98
CA ILE A 193 -10.45 -0.72 -20.81
C ILE A 193 -11.87 -1.26 -20.93
N SER A 194 -12.14 -2.14 -21.91
CA SER A 194 -13.46 -2.73 -22.11
C SER A 194 -13.92 -3.58 -20.93
N GLU A 195 -13.00 -4.25 -20.23
CA GLU A 195 -13.33 -5.10 -19.08
C GLU A 195 -13.64 -4.30 -17.80
N VAL A 196 -13.08 -3.06 -17.66
CA VAL A 196 -13.24 -2.24 -16.45
C VAL A 196 -14.20 -1.04 -16.62
N SER A 197 -14.86 -0.93 -17.79
CA SER A 197 -15.77 0.21 -18.13
C SER A 197 -17.24 -0.03 -17.73
#